data_fdb3d112ac9821b20fe51891b922d809
#
_entry.id   fdb3d112ac9821b20fe51891b922d809
#
_cell.length_a   1.000
_cell.length_b   1.000
_cell.length_c   1.000
_cell.angle_alpha   90.00
_cell.angle_beta   90.00
_cell.angle_gamma   90.00
#
_symmetry.space_group_name_H-M   'P 1'
#
loop_
_entity.id
_entity.type
_entity.pdbx_description
1 polymer ?
#
loop_
_entity_poly.entity_id
_entity_poly.type
_entity_poly.pdbx_seq_one_letter_code
_entity_poly.pdbx_strand_id
1 'polypeptide(L)'
;DRSCVDELKPYTDSLVYTYRMNAITAVLLSEQFKKLPREIEGRRQNMALLTTYLKDAKYMKLPKYSKYANPAYHITTCNFNFEAAGIRRETFEKALSAEGFGIGHYVPSPIHTWKRINWQGYKGPQTMWLDNLKRAKVDYRKVETPNCQYKIDHALEFAFNYYKPNQKAMQRLADIVYKVEANIDALRAYEKNISQQ
;
A
#
# COMPACT_ATOMS: atom_id res chain seq x y z
N ASP A 1 -12.13 -0.49 35.88
CA ASP A 1 -11.37 -1.38 36.72
C ASP A 1 -11.12 -2.70 35.95
N ARG A 2 -9.85 -3.03 35.76
CA ARG A 2 -9.44 -4.21 34.97
C ARG A 2 -9.67 -5.52 35.68
N SER A 3 -9.84 -5.46 37.01
CA SER A 3 -10.11 -6.64 37.83
C SER A 3 -11.51 -7.23 37.64
N CYS A 4 -12.42 -6.47 36.97
CA CYS A 4 -13.78 -6.91 36.73
C CYS A 4 -13.93 -7.89 35.57
N VAL A 5 -12.86 -8.10 34.77
CA VAL A 5 -12.91 -9.01 33.62
C VAL A 5 -11.96 -10.17 33.86
N ASP A 6 -12.48 -11.34 34.19
CA ASP A 6 -11.69 -12.52 34.55
C ASP A 6 -10.67 -12.91 33.47
N GLU A 7 -11.01 -12.73 32.21
CA GLU A 7 -10.15 -12.97 31.05
C GLU A 7 -8.89 -12.09 31.04
N LEU A 8 -8.91 -10.92 31.69
CA LEU A 8 -7.79 -10.00 31.74
C LEU A 8 -6.89 -10.19 32.98
N LYS A 9 -7.34 -10.99 33.97
CA LYS A 9 -6.55 -11.26 35.20
C LYS A 9 -5.12 -11.75 34.92
N PRO A 10 -4.88 -12.66 33.95
CA PRO A 10 -3.52 -13.12 33.66
C PRO A 10 -2.58 -12.02 33.17
N TYR A 11 -3.13 -10.87 32.70
CA TYR A 11 -2.36 -9.77 32.13
C TYR A 11 -2.25 -8.57 33.06
N THR A 12 -2.82 -8.62 34.26
CA THR A 12 -2.82 -7.48 35.21
C THR A 12 -1.44 -7.07 35.68
N ASP A 13 -0.50 -7.98 35.70
CA ASP A 13 0.91 -7.76 36.10
C ASP A 13 1.80 -7.36 34.90
N SER A 14 1.23 -7.31 33.70
CA SER A 14 1.95 -6.90 32.50
C SER A 14 1.94 -5.38 32.34
N LEU A 15 2.97 -4.83 31.65
CA LEU A 15 2.96 -3.46 31.19
C LEU A 15 1.81 -3.27 30.18
N VAL A 16 0.72 -2.66 30.64
CA VAL A 16 -0.48 -2.43 29.83
C VAL A 16 -0.74 -0.95 29.70
N TYR A 17 -0.79 -0.47 28.47
CA TYR A 17 -1.21 0.89 28.16
C TYR A 17 -2.73 0.96 28.11
N THR A 18 -3.32 2.02 28.68
CA THR A 18 -4.78 2.11 28.73
C THR A 18 -5.42 2.56 27.44
N TYR A 19 -4.70 3.31 26.60
CA TYR A 19 -5.18 3.83 25.29
C TYR A 19 -6.61 4.36 25.33
N ARG A 20 -6.96 5.10 26.37
CA ARG A 20 -8.33 5.62 26.53
C ARG A 20 -8.63 6.66 25.48
N MET A 21 -9.69 6.43 24.74
CA MET A 21 -10.23 7.39 23.79
C MET A 21 -10.92 8.53 24.55
N ASN A 22 -10.69 9.79 24.14
CA ASN A 22 -11.45 10.90 24.68
C ASN A 22 -12.88 10.92 24.14
N ALA A 23 -13.80 11.56 24.88
CA ALA A 23 -15.23 11.55 24.54
C ALA A 23 -15.55 12.19 23.18
N ILE A 24 -14.86 13.27 22.81
CA ILE A 24 -15.06 13.95 21.51
C ILE A 24 -14.70 13.02 20.37
N THR A 25 -13.55 12.35 20.45
CA THR A 25 -13.12 11.38 19.45
C THR A 25 -14.11 10.22 19.36
N ALA A 26 -14.63 9.73 20.48
CA ALA A 26 -15.60 8.64 20.50
C ALA A 26 -16.90 9.01 19.79
N VAL A 27 -17.43 10.23 20.01
CA VAL A 27 -18.64 10.73 19.34
C VAL A 27 -18.40 10.84 17.83
N LEU A 28 -17.29 11.45 17.40
CA LEU A 28 -16.97 11.57 15.96
C LEU A 28 -16.84 10.20 15.29
N LEU A 29 -16.14 9.27 15.92
CA LEU A 29 -15.96 7.91 15.40
C LEU A 29 -17.32 7.17 15.30
N SER A 30 -18.18 7.31 16.30
CA SER A 30 -19.51 6.72 16.29
C SER A 30 -20.32 7.17 15.07
N GLU A 31 -20.29 8.45 14.72
CA GLU A 31 -20.99 8.99 13.55
C GLU A 31 -20.32 8.56 12.22
N GLN A 32 -18.99 8.50 12.16
CA GLN A 32 -18.30 8.01 10.96
C GLN A 32 -18.53 6.52 10.75
N PHE A 33 -18.57 5.73 11.82
CA PHE A 33 -18.79 4.29 11.73
C PHE A 33 -20.14 3.93 11.09
N LYS A 34 -21.18 4.75 11.30
CA LYS A 34 -22.49 4.57 10.67
C LYS A 34 -22.44 4.66 9.13
N LYS A 35 -21.48 5.41 8.59
CA LYS A 35 -21.31 5.63 7.14
C LYS A 35 -20.45 4.54 6.48
N LEU A 36 -19.58 3.92 7.25
CA LEU A 36 -18.53 3.03 6.77
C LEU A 36 -19.02 1.87 5.88
N PRO A 37 -20.11 1.14 6.23
CA PRO A 37 -20.59 0.04 5.39
C PRO A 37 -20.94 0.50 3.97
N ARG A 38 -21.66 1.63 3.86
CA ARG A 38 -22.04 2.21 2.55
C ARG A 38 -20.83 2.67 1.74
N GLU A 39 -19.84 3.26 2.40
CA GLU A 39 -18.65 3.76 1.75
C GLU A 39 -17.74 2.61 1.26
N ILE A 40 -17.64 1.53 2.03
CA ILE A 40 -16.93 0.32 1.61
C ILE A 40 -17.62 -0.31 0.40
N GLU A 41 -18.95 -0.38 0.41
CA GLU A 41 -19.70 -0.94 -0.71
C GLU A 41 -19.52 -0.09 -1.98
N GLY A 42 -19.57 1.24 -1.88
CA GLY A 42 -19.30 2.12 -3.01
C GLY A 42 -17.87 1.94 -3.59
N ARG A 43 -16.87 1.77 -2.72
CA ARG A 43 -15.50 1.42 -3.16
C ARG A 43 -15.45 0.09 -3.89
N ARG A 44 -16.13 -0.94 -3.40
CA ARG A 44 -16.18 -2.27 -4.04
C ARG A 44 -16.79 -2.23 -5.42
N GLN A 45 -17.90 -1.53 -5.58
CA GLN A 45 -18.57 -1.36 -6.86
C GLN A 45 -17.65 -0.62 -7.86
N ASN A 46 -17.02 0.45 -7.45
CA ASN A 46 -16.07 1.17 -8.29
C ASN A 46 -14.84 0.32 -8.65
N MET A 47 -14.32 -0.47 -7.73
CA MET A 47 -13.18 -1.36 -8.02
C MET A 47 -13.58 -2.48 -8.97
N ALA A 48 -14.77 -3.02 -8.86
CA ALA A 48 -15.29 -4.01 -9.82
C ALA A 48 -15.38 -3.42 -11.23
N LEU A 49 -15.90 -2.19 -11.37
CA LEU A 49 -15.92 -1.48 -12.64
C LEU A 49 -14.52 -1.25 -13.20
N LEU A 50 -13.60 -0.72 -12.37
CA LEU A 50 -12.22 -0.46 -12.78
C LEU A 50 -11.51 -1.75 -13.20
N THR A 51 -11.74 -2.86 -12.48
CA THR A 51 -11.20 -4.17 -12.84
C THR A 51 -11.72 -4.64 -14.20
N THR A 52 -13.00 -4.42 -14.47
CA THR A 52 -13.61 -4.75 -15.77
C THR A 52 -13.00 -3.91 -16.88
N TYR A 53 -12.85 -2.61 -16.67
CA TYR A 53 -12.31 -1.70 -17.66
C TYR A 53 -10.81 -1.93 -17.94
N LEU A 54 -10.03 -2.32 -16.93
CA LEU A 54 -8.58 -2.56 -17.06
C LEU A 54 -8.21 -4.03 -17.37
N LYS A 55 -9.19 -4.88 -17.71
CA LYS A 55 -8.94 -6.32 -17.97
C LYS A 55 -7.84 -6.57 -19.02
N ASP A 56 -7.79 -5.72 -20.05
CA ASP A 56 -6.88 -5.85 -21.20
C ASP A 56 -5.63 -4.96 -21.06
N ALA A 57 -5.44 -4.24 -19.94
CA ALA A 57 -4.23 -3.46 -19.69
C ALA A 57 -2.99 -4.36 -19.80
N LYS A 58 -1.95 -3.90 -20.49
CA LYS A 58 -0.77 -4.73 -20.83
C LYS A 58 0.21 -4.79 -19.68
N TYR A 59 0.57 -3.63 -19.14
CA TYR A 59 1.70 -3.51 -18.22
C TYR A 59 1.26 -3.30 -16.77
N MET A 60 0.07 -2.72 -16.53
CA MET A 60 -0.47 -2.53 -15.19
C MET A 60 -1.59 -3.53 -14.90
N LYS A 61 -1.47 -4.27 -13.81
CA LYS A 61 -2.48 -5.25 -13.39
C LYS A 61 -3.00 -4.95 -12.00
N LEU A 62 -4.33 -4.89 -11.87
CA LEU A 62 -4.99 -4.79 -10.57
C LEU A 62 -4.83 -6.09 -9.76
N PRO A 63 -4.85 -6.01 -8.42
CA PRO A 63 -4.71 -7.18 -7.58
C PRO A 63 -5.90 -8.13 -7.74
N LYS A 64 -5.61 -9.43 -7.74
CA LYS A 64 -6.65 -10.47 -7.68
C LYS A 64 -6.79 -10.94 -6.24
N TYR A 65 -8.00 -10.92 -5.73
CA TYR A 65 -8.29 -11.39 -4.38
C TYR A 65 -8.91 -12.79 -4.40
N SER A 66 -8.65 -13.57 -3.37
CA SER A 66 -9.33 -14.84 -3.18
C SER A 66 -10.82 -14.60 -2.88
N LYS A 67 -11.65 -15.61 -3.12
CA LYS A 67 -13.10 -15.54 -2.81
C LYS A 67 -13.41 -15.32 -1.32
N TYR A 68 -12.45 -15.54 -0.45
CA TYR A 68 -12.58 -15.33 1.00
C TYR A 68 -12.12 -13.93 1.44
N ALA A 69 -11.47 -13.18 0.57
CA ALA A 69 -11.02 -11.83 0.88
C ALA A 69 -12.15 -10.83 0.69
N ASN A 70 -12.27 -9.91 1.62
CA ASN A 70 -13.29 -8.85 1.60
C ASN A 70 -12.64 -7.47 1.78
N PRO A 71 -11.91 -6.97 0.78
CA PRO A 71 -11.12 -5.76 0.90
C PRO A 71 -11.98 -4.50 1.04
N ALA A 72 -11.49 -3.53 1.80
CA ALA A 72 -12.09 -2.20 1.96
C ALA A 72 -11.52 -1.15 1.00
N TYR A 73 -10.48 -1.49 0.24
CA TYR A 73 -9.82 -0.64 -0.76
C TYR A 73 -9.44 0.75 -0.24
N HIS A 74 -8.72 0.80 0.89
CA HIS A 74 -8.14 2.06 1.37
C HIS A 74 -7.00 2.53 0.47
N ILE A 75 -6.03 1.64 0.28
CA ILE A 75 -4.95 1.76 -0.72
C ILE A 75 -5.03 0.52 -1.59
N THR A 76 -4.91 0.71 -2.89
CA THR A 76 -4.86 -0.39 -3.86
C THR A 76 -3.46 -0.47 -4.41
N THR A 77 -2.86 -1.66 -4.34
CA THR A 77 -1.54 -1.94 -4.88
C THR A 77 -1.67 -2.75 -6.17
N CYS A 78 -1.29 -2.14 -7.29
CA CYS A 78 -1.20 -2.79 -8.59
C CYS A 78 0.17 -3.41 -8.80
N ASN A 79 0.30 -4.30 -9.78
CA ASN A 79 1.58 -4.73 -10.30
C ASN A 79 1.84 -4.06 -11.66
N PHE A 80 3.00 -3.45 -11.79
CA PHE A 80 3.52 -2.92 -13.04
C PHE A 80 4.65 -3.82 -13.54
N ASN A 81 4.52 -4.32 -14.75
CA ASN A 81 5.54 -5.14 -15.39
C ASN A 81 6.51 -4.23 -16.14
N PHE A 82 7.51 -3.71 -15.44
CA PHE A 82 8.48 -2.77 -15.99
C PHE A 82 9.42 -3.44 -17.00
N GLU A 83 9.70 -4.74 -16.86
CA GLU A 83 10.52 -5.50 -17.81
C GLU A 83 9.81 -5.56 -19.18
N ALA A 84 8.53 -5.94 -19.20
CA ALA A 84 7.76 -5.98 -20.44
C ALA A 84 7.49 -4.58 -21.01
N ALA A 85 7.31 -3.58 -20.16
CA ALA A 85 7.13 -2.19 -20.57
C ALA A 85 8.43 -1.58 -21.13
N GLY A 86 9.59 -2.05 -20.69
CA GLY A 86 10.90 -1.53 -21.09
C GLY A 86 11.15 -0.08 -20.61
N ILE A 87 10.53 0.30 -19.50
CA ILE A 87 10.70 1.59 -18.82
C ILE A 87 10.68 1.39 -17.30
N ARG A 88 11.26 2.32 -16.57
CA ARG A 88 11.22 2.31 -15.11
C ARG A 88 9.81 2.59 -14.60
N ARG A 89 9.50 2.04 -13.42
CA ARG A 89 8.24 2.29 -12.72
C ARG A 89 7.96 3.78 -12.53
N GLU A 90 8.98 4.54 -12.15
CA GLU A 90 8.87 5.99 -11.89
C GLU A 90 8.48 6.78 -13.13
N THR A 91 8.89 6.35 -14.31
CA THR A 91 8.48 6.98 -15.57
C THR A 91 7.02 6.72 -15.87
N PHE A 92 6.55 5.50 -15.68
CA PHE A 92 5.15 5.15 -15.84
C PHE A 92 4.25 5.87 -14.82
N GLU A 93 4.68 5.94 -13.56
CA GLU A 93 4.04 6.68 -12.47
C GLU A 93 3.86 8.17 -12.82
N LYS A 94 4.95 8.81 -13.28
CA LYS A 94 4.89 10.21 -13.70
C LYS A 94 3.94 10.45 -14.88
N ALA A 95 3.93 9.55 -15.85
CA ALA A 95 3.04 9.64 -16.99
C ALA A 95 1.57 9.53 -16.59
N LEU A 96 1.21 8.55 -15.75
CA LEU A 96 -0.13 8.39 -15.21
C LEU A 96 -0.57 9.60 -14.39
N SER A 97 0.32 10.11 -13.53
CA SER A 97 0.05 11.26 -12.67
C SER A 97 -0.13 12.55 -13.49
N ALA A 98 0.64 12.75 -14.57
CA ALA A 98 0.49 13.89 -15.49
C ALA A 98 -0.85 13.88 -16.23
N GLU A 99 -1.42 12.71 -16.50
CA GLU A 99 -2.75 12.56 -17.09
C GLU A 99 -3.90 12.67 -16.05
N GLY A 100 -3.55 12.76 -14.76
CA GLY A 100 -4.51 12.96 -13.67
C GLY A 100 -4.87 11.69 -12.90
N PHE A 101 -4.14 10.58 -13.10
CA PHE A 101 -4.24 9.40 -12.25
C PHE A 101 -3.13 9.45 -11.19
N GLY A 102 -3.41 10.04 -10.03
CA GLY A 102 -2.46 10.12 -8.92
C GLY A 102 -2.14 8.72 -8.37
N ILE A 103 -0.98 8.23 -8.73
CA ILE A 103 -0.46 6.92 -8.37
C ILE A 103 1.01 7.06 -7.97
N GLY A 104 1.50 6.19 -7.13
CA GLY A 104 2.88 6.21 -6.65
C GLY A 104 3.29 4.89 -6.06
N HIS A 105 4.32 4.89 -5.23
CA HIS A 105 4.68 3.73 -4.42
C HIS A 105 4.83 4.16 -2.95
N TYR A 106 4.24 3.37 -2.06
CA TYR A 106 4.16 3.71 -0.64
C TYR A 106 5.25 3.02 0.19
N VAL A 107 5.57 1.77 -0.13
CA VAL A 107 6.55 0.98 0.62
C VAL A 107 7.90 1.01 -0.11
N PRO A 108 8.92 1.70 0.42
CA PRO A 108 10.20 1.90 -0.31
C PRO A 108 11.10 0.66 -0.30
N SER A 109 11.01 -0.17 0.71
CA SER A 109 11.87 -1.36 0.85
C SER A 109 11.33 -2.33 1.90
N PRO A 110 11.77 -3.60 1.91
CA PRO A 110 11.41 -4.55 2.96
C PRO A 110 11.80 -4.04 4.35
N ILE A 111 10.94 -4.24 5.34
CA ILE A 111 11.10 -3.67 6.70
C ILE A 111 12.45 -4.06 7.33
N HIS A 112 12.91 -5.29 7.12
CA HIS A 112 14.18 -5.76 7.69
C HIS A 112 15.41 -5.00 7.16
N THR A 113 15.30 -4.30 6.03
CA THR A 113 16.38 -3.47 5.47
C THR A 113 16.45 -2.08 6.09
N TRP A 114 15.43 -1.66 6.83
CA TRP A 114 15.39 -0.33 7.42
C TRP A 114 16.46 -0.19 8.51
N LYS A 115 17.26 0.88 8.41
CA LYS A 115 18.36 1.16 9.38
C LYS A 115 17.91 1.07 10.84
N ARG A 116 16.68 1.48 11.11
CA ARG A 116 16.06 1.44 12.44
C ARG A 116 15.80 0.02 12.94
N ILE A 117 15.55 -0.91 12.03
CA ILE A 117 15.25 -2.32 12.34
C ILE A 117 16.52 -3.16 12.34
N ASN A 118 17.42 -2.95 11.37
CA ASN A 118 18.66 -3.72 11.22
C ASN A 118 19.87 -3.13 11.93
N TRP A 119 19.69 -2.03 12.65
CA TRP A 119 20.70 -1.33 13.45
C TRP A 119 21.88 -0.74 12.67
N GLN A 120 21.85 -0.73 11.36
CA GLN A 120 22.88 -0.08 10.58
C GLN A 120 22.76 1.45 10.72
N GLY A 121 23.78 2.03 11.36
CA GLY A 121 23.86 3.47 11.56
C GLY A 121 22.93 4.05 12.64
N TYR A 122 22.28 3.20 13.45
CA TYR A 122 21.55 3.68 14.61
C TYR A 122 22.54 4.15 15.68
N LYS A 123 22.42 5.42 16.09
CA LYS A 123 23.28 6.06 17.09
C LYS A 123 22.55 6.37 18.41
N GLY A 124 21.32 5.92 18.54
CA GLY A 124 20.54 6.11 19.77
C GLY A 124 20.94 5.18 20.89
N PRO A 125 20.34 5.33 22.09
CA PRO A 125 20.62 4.46 23.23
C PRO A 125 20.28 3.01 22.90
N GLN A 126 21.05 2.10 23.43
CA GLN A 126 20.72 0.69 23.36
C GLN A 126 19.39 0.45 24.07
N THR A 127 18.47 -0.21 23.40
CA THR A 127 17.13 -0.47 23.89
C THR A 127 16.95 -1.98 24.12
N MET A 128 15.91 -2.35 24.84
CA MET A 128 15.49 -3.75 24.98
C MET A 128 15.38 -4.48 23.65
N TRP A 129 15.12 -3.75 22.55
CA TRP A 129 15.03 -4.30 21.20
C TRP A 129 16.36 -4.92 20.76
N LEU A 130 17.46 -4.16 20.85
CA LEU A 130 18.79 -4.66 20.46
C LEU A 130 19.24 -5.85 21.32
N ASP A 131 19.00 -5.80 22.63
CA ASP A 131 19.33 -6.88 23.53
C ASP A 131 18.49 -8.14 23.25
N ASN A 132 17.22 -7.96 22.89
CA ASN A 132 16.36 -9.06 22.47
C ASN A 132 16.85 -9.70 21.15
N LEU A 133 17.26 -8.92 20.17
CA LEU A 133 17.82 -9.44 18.92
C LEU A 133 19.12 -10.21 19.15
N LYS A 134 20.02 -9.69 20.00
CA LYS A 134 21.25 -10.37 20.39
C LYS A 134 20.94 -11.71 21.08
N ARG A 135 20.02 -11.69 22.05
CA ARG A 135 19.60 -12.90 22.79
C ARG A 135 18.95 -13.92 21.85
N ALA A 136 18.12 -13.49 20.92
CA ALA A 136 17.47 -14.35 19.94
C ALA A 136 18.39 -14.79 18.80
N LYS A 137 19.63 -14.26 18.74
CA LYS A 137 20.61 -14.49 17.66
C LYS A 137 20.03 -14.13 16.26
N VAL A 138 19.20 -13.11 16.21
CA VAL A 138 18.60 -12.61 14.95
C VAL A 138 19.47 -11.52 14.35
N ASP A 139 19.84 -11.69 13.09
CA ASP A 139 20.53 -10.65 12.31
C ASP A 139 19.70 -10.34 11.05
N TYR A 140 18.91 -9.28 11.10
CA TYR A 140 18.06 -8.86 9.98
C TYR A 140 18.83 -8.49 8.70
N ARG A 141 20.14 -8.22 8.78
CA ARG A 141 20.98 -7.95 7.60
C ARG A 141 21.18 -9.19 6.73
N LYS A 142 20.99 -10.37 7.31
CA LYS A 142 21.12 -11.68 6.63
C LYS A 142 19.78 -12.24 6.16
N VAL A 143 18.69 -11.53 6.41
CA VAL A 143 17.36 -11.97 6.00
C VAL A 143 17.13 -11.59 4.54
N GLU A 144 16.68 -12.54 3.75
CA GLU A 144 16.27 -12.36 2.37
C GLU A 144 14.77 -12.60 2.24
N THR A 145 14.10 -11.68 1.54
CA THR A 145 12.65 -11.77 1.29
C THR A 145 12.39 -11.48 -0.19
N PRO A 146 12.78 -12.40 -1.10
CA PRO A 146 12.75 -12.13 -2.55
C PRO A 146 11.34 -11.81 -3.05
N ASN A 147 10.31 -12.48 -2.55
CA ASN A 147 8.93 -12.20 -2.94
C ASN A 147 8.45 -10.82 -2.46
N CYS A 148 8.91 -10.37 -1.29
CA CYS A 148 8.60 -9.03 -0.79
C CYS A 148 9.30 -7.97 -1.64
N GLN A 149 10.58 -8.18 -1.95
CA GLN A 149 11.34 -7.29 -2.82
C GLN A 149 10.70 -7.20 -4.21
N TYR A 150 10.41 -8.35 -4.84
CA TYR A 150 9.71 -8.40 -6.12
C TYR A 150 8.41 -7.59 -6.09
N LYS A 151 7.59 -7.78 -5.03
CA LYS A 151 6.34 -7.03 -4.90
C LYS A 151 6.57 -5.52 -4.79
N ILE A 152 7.58 -5.09 -4.04
CA ILE A 152 7.92 -3.67 -3.87
C ILE A 152 8.39 -3.06 -5.21
N ASP A 153 9.24 -3.77 -5.93
CA ASP A 153 9.80 -3.29 -7.20
C ASP A 153 8.72 -3.11 -8.28
N HIS A 154 7.68 -3.94 -8.25
CA HIS A 154 6.58 -3.93 -9.20
C HIS A 154 5.33 -3.16 -8.70
N ALA A 155 5.36 -2.63 -7.47
CA ALA A 155 4.19 -2.00 -6.90
C ALA A 155 3.93 -0.61 -7.48
N LEU A 156 2.68 -0.36 -7.84
CA LEU A 156 2.09 0.95 -8.02
C LEU A 156 0.88 1.05 -7.12
N GLU A 157 0.79 2.10 -6.33
CA GLU A 157 -0.19 2.23 -5.26
C GLU A 157 -0.95 3.55 -5.38
N PHE A 158 -2.25 3.48 -5.17
CA PHE A 158 -3.09 4.67 -5.15
C PHE A 158 -4.15 4.60 -4.06
N ALA A 159 -4.46 5.74 -3.46
CA ALA A 159 -5.56 5.88 -2.53
C ALA A 159 -6.88 5.82 -3.28
N PHE A 160 -7.74 4.88 -2.88
CA PHE A 160 -9.01 4.65 -3.56
C PHE A 160 -10.16 5.35 -2.83
N ASN A 161 -10.28 6.66 -3.01
CA ASN A 161 -11.21 7.53 -2.28
C ASN A 161 -12.57 7.71 -2.99
N TYR A 162 -13.01 6.73 -3.74
CA TYR A 162 -14.29 6.76 -4.48
C TYR A 162 -15.39 6.08 -3.67
N TYR A 163 -15.95 6.79 -2.68
CA TYR A 163 -16.94 6.26 -1.72
C TYR A 163 -18.34 6.04 -2.28
N LYS A 164 -18.65 6.66 -3.42
CA LYS A 164 -19.92 6.51 -4.12
C LYS A 164 -19.68 5.92 -5.50
N PRO A 165 -20.59 5.10 -6.03
CA PRO A 165 -20.48 4.58 -7.39
C PRO A 165 -20.28 5.71 -8.40
N ASN A 166 -19.24 5.62 -9.22
CA ASN A 166 -18.90 6.64 -10.22
C ASN A 166 -18.27 5.99 -11.46
N GLN A 167 -19.14 5.50 -12.34
CA GLN A 167 -18.74 4.84 -13.56
C GLN A 167 -17.85 5.73 -14.45
N LYS A 168 -18.18 7.03 -14.58
CA LYS A 168 -17.41 7.97 -15.40
C LYS A 168 -15.98 8.13 -14.88
N ALA A 169 -15.80 8.23 -13.57
CA ALA A 169 -14.48 8.31 -12.98
C ALA A 169 -13.67 7.02 -13.21
N MET A 170 -14.28 5.84 -13.07
CA MET A 170 -13.61 4.57 -13.31
C MET A 170 -13.21 4.40 -14.78
N GLN A 171 -14.08 4.80 -15.70
CA GLN A 171 -13.76 4.79 -17.13
C GLN A 171 -12.59 5.73 -17.43
N ARG A 172 -12.61 6.96 -16.90
CA ARG A 172 -11.51 7.90 -17.08
C ARG A 172 -10.16 7.38 -16.58
N LEU A 173 -10.14 6.72 -15.41
CA LEU A 173 -8.91 6.11 -14.91
C LEU A 173 -8.39 5.02 -15.86
N ALA A 174 -9.28 4.21 -16.40
CA ALA A 174 -8.91 3.19 -17.37
C ALA A 174 -8.40 3.81 -18.70
N ASP A 175 -9.06 4.83 -19.20
CA ASP A 175 -8.67 5.55 -20.42
C ASP A 175 -7.26 6.15 -20.28
N ILE A 176 -6.93 6.71 -19.11
CA ILE A 176 -5.58 7.20 -18.78
C ILE A 176 -4.54 6.08 -18.88
N VAL A 177 -4.81 4.92 -18.28
CA VAL A 177 -3.89 3.78 -18.34
C VAL A 177 -3.66 3.35 -19.78
N TYR A 178 -4.73 3.17 -20.55
CA TYR A 178 -4.61 2.78 -21.96
C TYR A 178 -3.91 3.82 -22.82
N LYS A 179 -4.15 5.11 -22.56
CA LYS A 179 -3.44 6.19 -23.24
C LYS A 179 -1.94 6.13 -23.00
N VAL A 180 -1.52 5.93 -21.74
CA VAL A 180 -0.10 5.84 -21.38
C VAL A 180 0.51 4.56 -21.97
N GLU A 181 -0.17 3.42 -21.91
CA GLU A 181 0.29 2.17 -22.51
C GLU A 181 0.39 2.25 -24.05
N ALA A 182 -0.51 2.96 -24.70
CA ALA A 182 -0.45 3.18 -26.16
C ALA A 182 0.73 4.05 -26.58
N ASN A 183 1.25 4.89 -25.69
CA ASN A 183 2.38 5.76 -25.94
C ASN A 183 3.69 5.27 -25.28
N ILE A 184 3.78 3.97 -24.99
CA ILE A 184 4.93 3.38 -24.27
C ILE A 184 6.25 3.62 -25.00
N ASP A 185 6.28 3.62 -26.33
CA ASP A 185 7.50 3.83 -27.10
C ASP A 185 8.02 5.28 -26.96
N ALA A 186 7.15 6.26 -26.82
CA ALA A 186 7.54 7.63 -26.51
C ALA A 186 8.18 7.73 -25.10
N LEU A 187 7.68 6.97 -24.14
CA LEU A 187 8.26 6.92 -22.80
C LEU A 187 9.63 6.19 -22.80
N ARG A 188 9.80 5.17 -23.62
CA ARG A 188 11.10 4.51 -23.84
C ARG A 188 12.13 5.46 -24.43
N ALA A 189 11.74 6.26 -25.43
CA ALA A 189 12.60 7.28 -26.01
C ALA A 189 12.98 8.36 -24.99
N TYR A 190 12.01 8.82 -24.20
CA TYR A 190 12.22 9.78 -23.11
C TYR A 190 13.27 9.28 -22.10
N GLU A 191 13.18 8.04 -21.63
CA GLU A 191 14.17 7.48 -20.69
C GLU A 191 15.56 7.38 -21.26
N LYS A 192 15.70 7.00 -22.53
CA LYS A 192 17.02 6.97 -23.20
C LYS A 192 17.68 8.34 -23.22
N ASN A 193 16.91 9.39 -23.47
CA ASN A 193 17.42 10.76 -23.52
C ASN A 193 17.88 11.26 -22.12
N ILE A 194 17.16 10.89 -21.05
CA ILE A 194 17.55 11.27 -19.68
C ILE A 194 18.80 10.50 -19.22
N SER A 195 18.95 9.25 -19.64
CA SER A 195 20.10 8.41 -19.22
C SER A 195 21.41 8.83 -19.90
N GLN A 196 21.36 9.74 -20.90
CA GLN A 196 22.51 10.27 -21.61
C GLN A 196 22.94 11.67 -21.12
N GLN A 197 22.18 12.26 -20.20
CA GLN A 197 22.51 13.51 -19.50
C GLN A 197 23.08 13.23 -18.11
#